data_e53b5d3bbf60fd618a73061e2087a2cf
#
_entry.id   e53b5d3bbf60fd618a73061e2087a2cf
#
_cell.length_a   1.000
_cell.length_b   1.000
_cell.length_c   1.000
_cell.angle_alpha   90.00
_cell.angle_beta   90.00
_cell.angle_gamma   90.00
#
_symmetry.space_group_name_H-M   'P 1'
#
loop_
_entity.id
_entity.type
_entity.pdbx_description
1 polymer ?
#
loop_
_entity_poly.entity_id
_entity_poly.type
_entity_poly.pdbx_seq_one_letter_code
_entity_poly.pdbx_strand_id
1 'polypeptide(L)'
;MDILQFLLLSVIQGLTEFLPVSSSAHLILVSEFLGKENQGIAFDVGVHFGTLLAATIYFRSDINKMFKTILSEPLSVKKNSLSINLLIAVLPVLILGFLFRDLIDLGLRNSLVIAHATISVSYTHLTLPTICSV
;
A
#
# COMPACT_ATOMS: atom_id res chain seq x y z
N MET A 1 -8.25 4.37 -22.21
CA MET A 1 -6.91 3.87 -21.85
C MET A 1 -6.46 2.86 -22.89
N ASP A 2 -5.25 3.01 -23.41
CA ASP A 2 -4.71 2.12 -24.45
C ASP A 2 -4.15 0.84 -23.78
N ILE A 3 -4.11 -0.26 -24.54
CA ILE A 3 -3.55 -1.54 -24.02
C ILE A 3 -2.10 -1.36 -23.56
N LEU A 4 -1.31 -0.55 -24.27
CA LEU A 4 0.08 -0.30 -23.89
C LEU A 4 0.19 0.42 -22.54
N GLN A 5 -0.64 1.44 -22.30
CA GLN A 5 -0.72 2.14 -21.02
C GLN A 5 -1.15 1.18 -19.90
N PHE A 6 -2.16 0.35 -20.16
CA PHE A 6 -2.62 -0.66 -19.21
C PHE A 6 -1.50 -1.61 -18.79
N LEU A 7 -0.78 -2.16 -19.75
CA LEU A 7 0.33 -3.09 -19.48
C LEU A 7 1.48 -2.40 -18.75
N LEU A 8 1.87 -1.20 -19.18
CA LEU A 8 2.95 -0.44 -18.57
C LEU A 8 2.65 -0.13 -17.10
N LEU A 9 1.47 0.40 -16.80
CA LEU A 9 1.07 0.74 -15.44
C LEU A 9 0.93 -0.51 -14.56
N SER A 10 0.46 -1.63 -15.12
CA SER A 10 0.38 -2.90 -14.38
C SER A 10 1.76 -3.43 -14.00
N VAL A 11 2.75 -3.30 -14.89
CA VAL A 11 4.15 -3.68 -14.60
C VAL A 11 4.74 -2.74 -13.55
N ILE A 12 4.53 -1.43 -13.68
CA ILE A 12 4.98 -0.44 -12.69
C ILE A 12 4.39 -0.74 -11.32
N GLN A 13 3.09 -1.00 -11.24
CA GLN A 13 2.44 -1.40 -9.99
C GLN A 13 3.09 -2.65 -9.40
N GLY A 14 3.27 -3.70 -10.20
CA GLY A 14 3.88 -4.95 -9.74
C GLY A 14 5.29 -4.78 -9.19
N LEU A 15 6.08 -3.86 -9.74
CA LEU A 15 7.43 -3.56 -9.27
C LEU A 15 7.43 -2.64 -8.04
N THR A 16 6.62 -1.59 -8.06
CA THR A 16 6.66 -0.55 -7.03
C THR A 16 5.87 -0.90 -5.76
N GLU A 17 4.93 -1.82 -5.83
CA GLU A 17 4.14 -2.24 -4.66
C GLU A 17 4.99 -2.91 -3.57
N PHE A 18 6.01 -3.65 -3.97
CA PHE A 18 6.90 -4.34 -3.03
C PHE A 18 8.15 -3.53 -2.66
N LEU A 19 8.32 -2.37 -3.26
CA LEU A 19 9.38 -1.42 -2.92
C LEU A 19 8.84 -0.33 -1.98
N PRO A 20 9.65 0.24 -1.09
CA PRO A 20 9.22 1.32 -0.20
C PRO A 20 9.15 2.68 -0.93
N VAL A 21 8.37 2.78 -2.01
CA VAL A 21 8.36 3.93 -2.94
C VAL A 21 6.95 4.33 -3.40
N SER A 22 5.93 4.28 -2.66
CA SER A 22 4.56 4.69 -3.05
C SER A 22 4.15 4.31 -4.48
N SER A 23 3.60 3.12 -4.65
CA SER A 23 3.09 2.63 -5.96
C SER A 23 2.03 3.55 -6.56
N SER A 24 1.10 4.05 -5.75
CA SER A 24 0.06 4.99 -6.19
C SER A 24 0.63 6.29 -6.78
N ALA A 25 1.71 6.81 -6.20
CA ALA A 25 2.39 7.98 -6.76
C ALA A 25 2.96 7.69 -8.16
N HIS A 26 3.56 6.52 -8.35
CA HIS A 26 4.11 6.13 -9.65
C HIS A 26 3.01 5.96 -10.72
N LEU A 27 1.86 5.38 -10.38
CA LEU A 27 0.75 5.25 -11.31
C LEU A 27 0.24 6.61 -11.79
N ILE A 28 0.10 7.58 -10.89
CA ILE A 28 -0.36 8.93 -11.24
C ILE A 28 0.69 9.68 -12.05
N LEU A 29 1.94 9.72 -11.57
CA LEU A 29 3.02 10.46 -12.23
C LEU A 29 3.34 9.93 -13.62
N VAL A 30 3.34 8.61 -13.82
CA VAL A 30 3.61 8.02 -15.15
C VAL A 30 2.49 8.37 -16.12
N SER A 31 1.22 8.32 -15.70
CA SER A 31 0.10 8.72 -16.56
C SER A 31 0.18 10.20 -16.94
N GLU A 32 0.52 11.07 -15.99
CA GLU A 32 0.71 12.50 -16.21
C GLU A 32 1.90 12.78 -17.16
N PHE A 33 3.04 12.10 -16.95
CA PHE A 33 4.22 12.20 -17.80
C PHE A 33 3.96 11.76 -19.25
N LEU A 34 3.11 10.75 -19.45
CA LEU A 34 2.69 10.28 -20.76
C LEU A 34 1.64 11.20 -21.42
N GLY A 35 1.20 12.26 -20.75
CA GLY A 35 0.13 13.14 -21.22
C GLY A 35 -1.21 12.41 -21.39
N LYS A 36 -1.43 11.36 -20.61
CA LYS A 36 -2.66 10.56 -20.62
C LYS A 36 -3.54 10.93 -19.43
N GLU A 37 -4.85 10.78 -19.62
CA GLU A 37 -5.80 10.92 -18.54
C GLU A 37 -5.53 9.90 -17.44
N ASN A 38 -5.86 10.28 -16.19
CA ASN A 38 -5.76 9.39 -15.05
C ASN A 38 -6.64 8.16 -15.27
N GLN A 39 -6.08 6.98 -15.04
CA GLN A 39 -6.71 5.68 -15.28
C GLN A 39 -7.95 5.40 -14.43
N GLY A 40 -8.17 6.19 -13.38
CA GLY A 40 -9.29 6.07 -12.47
C GLY A 40 -9.13 4.99 -11.39
N ILE A 41 -9.96 5.11 -10.36
CA ILE A 41 -9.90 4.29 -9.15
C ILE A 41 -10.10 2.79 -9.46
N ALA A 42 -10.97 2.46 -10.41
CA ALA A 42 -11.25 1.06 -10.74
C ALA A 42 -10.02 0.31 -11.25
N PHE A 43 -9.19 0.96 -12.06
CA PHE A 43 -7.93 0.40 -12.52
C PHE A 43 -6.95 0.23 -11.35
N ASP A 44 -6.77 1.27 -10.55
CA ASP A 44 -5.84 1.24 -9.41
C ASP A 44 -6.21 0.11 -8.44
N VAL A 45 -7.47 -0.02 -8.09
CA VAL A 45 -7.95 -1.13 -7.25
C VAL A 45 -7.68 -2.49 -7.90
N GLY A 46 -7.90 -2.61 -9.20
CA GLY A 46 -7.65 -3.84 -9.94
C GLY A 46 -6.19 -4.29 -9.90
N VAL A 47 -5.24 -3.39 -10.11
CA VAL A 47 -3.81 -3.73 -10.09
C VAL A 47 -3.29 -3.99 -8.67
N HIS A 48 -3.81 -3.27 -7.66
CA HIS A 48 -3.52 -3.57 -6.24
C HIS A 48 -4.09 -4.94 -5.82
N PHE A 49 -5.28 -5.29 -6.30
CA PHE A 49 -5.84 -6.62 -6.07
C PHE A 49 -4.96 -7.72 -6.72
N GLY A 50 -4.41 -7.47 -7.90
CA GLY A 50 -3.46 -8.37 -8.54
C GLY A 50 -2.19 -8.60 -7.71
N THR A 51 -1.60 -7.53 -7.17
CA THR A 51 -0.42 -7.64 -6.30
C THR A 51 -0.75 -8.30 -4.96
N LEU A 52 -1.94 -8.06 -4.40
CA LEU A 52 -2.43 -8.75 -3.20
C LEU A 52 -2.56 -10.26 -3.43
N LEU A 53 -3.12 -10.69 -4.56
CA LEU A 53 -3.19 -12.10 -4.92
C LEU A 53 -1.81 -12.74 -5.05
N ALA A 54 -0.88 -12.06 -5.72
CA ALA A 54 0.50 -12.53 -5.88
C ALA A 54 1.18 -12.70 -4.51
N ALA A 55 1.07 -11.71 -3.61
CA ALA A 55 1.59 -11.79 -2.25
C ALA A 55 0.95 -12.93 -1.45
N THR A 56 -0.37 -13.08 -1.55
CA THR A 56 -1.11 -14.16 -0.85
C THR A 56 -0.65 -15.54 -1.32
N ILE A 57 -0.45 -15.72 -2.61
CA ILE A 57 0.05 -16.98 -3.16
C ILE A 57 1.50 -17.26 -2.72
N TYR A 58 2.33 -16.23 -2.74
CA TYR A 58 3.73 -16.34 -2.31
C TYR A 58 3.85 -16.71 -0.84
N PHE A 59 3.14 -16.00 0.04
CA PHE A 59 3.18 -16.21 1.49
C PHE A 59 2.15 -17.22 2.01
N ARG A 60 1.51 -18.02 1.14
CA ARG A 60 0.44 -18.96 1.53
C ARG A 60 0.78 -19.88 2.71
N SER A 61 2.04 -20.30 2.80
CA SER A 61 2.49 -21.16 3.90
C SER A 61 2.46 -20.44 5.25
N ASP A 62 2.93 -19.20 5.28
CA ASP A 62 3.01 -18.43 6.51
C ASP A 62 1.63 -17.92 6.93
N ILE A 63 0.80 -17.51 5.96
CA ILE A 63 -0.61 -17.17 6.18
C ILE A 63 -1.35 -18.37 6.80
N ASN A 64 -1.18 -19.57 6.24
CA ASN A 64 -1.80 -20.78 6.79
C ASN A 64 -1.33 -21.11 8.22
N LYS A 65 -0.03 -20.93 8.51
CA LYS A 65 0.49 -21.10 9.88
C LYS A 65 -0.15 -20.10 10.84
N MET A 66 -0.21 -18.83 10.46
CA MET A 66 -0.84 -17.77 11.25
C MET A 66 -2.32 -18.08 11.53
N PHE A 67 -3.05 -18.49 10.51
CA PHE A 67 -4.47 -18.88 10.63
C PHE A 67 -4.66 -20.08 11.59
N LYS A 68 -3.88 -21.13 11.40
CA LYS A 68 -3.92 -22.31 12.29
C LYS A 68 -3.59 -21.96 13.74
N THR A 69 -2.60 -21.09 13.95
CA THR A 69 -2.21 -20.68 15.31
C THR A 69 -3.32 -19.88 15.99
N ILE A 70 -3.98 -18.96 15.27
CA ILE A 70 -5.11 -18.20 15.82
C ILE A 70 -6.29 -19.12 16.18
N LEU A 71 -6.59 -20.11 15.33
CA LEU A 71 -7.70 -21.03 15.56
C LEU A 71 -7.44 -22.04 16.69
N SER A 72 -6.19 -22.49 16.82
CA SER A 72 -5.85 -23.51 17.84
C SER A 72 -5.65 -22.94 19.26
N GLU A 73 -5.15 -21.72 19.34
CA GLU A 73 -4.82 -21.08 20.64
C GLU A 73 -5.13 -19.58 20.61
N PRO A 74 -6.41 -19.18 20.50
CA PRO A 74 -6.79 -17.78 20.29
C PRO A 74 -6.41 -16.84 21.45
N LEU A 75 -6.25 -17.36 22.67
CA LEU A 75 -5.90 -16.59 23.87
C LEU A 75 -4.39 -16.61 24.22
N SER A 76 -3.58 -17.34 23.45
CA SER A 76 -2.12 -17.40 23.69
C SER A 76 -1.41 -16.22 23.02
N VAL A 77 -1.40 -15.06 23.70
CA VAL A 77 -0.77 -13.82 23.22
C VAL A 77 0.71 -14.04 22.86
N LYS A 78 1.42 -14.86 23.59
CA LYS A 78 2.86 -15.11 23.38
C LYS A 78 3.15 -15.87 22.08
N LYS A 79 2.27 -16.79 21.68
CA LYS A 79 2.42 -17.62 20.46
C LYS A 79 1.85 -16.93 19.22
N ASN A 80 0.83 -16.07 19.40
CA ASN A 80 0.12 -15.36 18.34
C ASN A 80 0.56 -13.90 18.19
N SER A 81 1.67 -13.49 18.82
CA SER A 81 2.06 -12.08 18.90
C SER A 81 2.12 -11.37 17.54
N LEU A 82 2.68 -12.01 16.51
CA LEU A 82 2.77 -11.41 15.17
C LEU A 82 1.39 -11.20 14.54
N SER A 83 0.53 -12.21 14.57
CA SER A 83 -0.81 -12.16 13.99
C SER A 83 -1.69 -11.13 14.67
N ILE A 84 -1.65 -11.09 16.01
CA ILE A 84 -2.41 -10.13 16.82
C ILE A 84 -1.89 -8.71 16.58
N ASN A 85 -0.58 -8.52 16.59
CA ASN A 85 0.04 -7.22 16.33
C ASN A 85 -0.30 -6.68 14.92
N LEU A 86 -0.31 -7.54 13.90
CA LEU A 86 -0.73 -7.16 12.55
C LEU A 86 -2.20 -6.73 12.51
N LEU A 87 -3.09 -7.48 13.16
CA LEU A 87 -4.51 -7.11 13.23
C LEU A 87 -4.70 -5.77 13.94
N ILE A 88 -4.05 -5.57 15.09
CA ILE A 88 -4.13 -4.31 15.84
C ILE A 88 -3.56 -3.14 15.01
N ALA A 89 -2.45 -3.35 14.30
CA ALA A 89 -1.81 -2.32 13.49
C ALA A 89 -2.65 -1.90 12.27
N VAL A 90 -3.41 -2.82 11.69
CA VAL A 90 -4.25 -2.54 10.50
C VAL A 90 -5.57 -1.85 10.87
N LEU A 91 -6.13 -2.13 12.05
CA LEU A 91 -7.43 -1.60 12.46
C LEU A 91 -7.54 -0.06 12.37
N PRO A 92 -6.60 0.75 12.89
CA PRO A 92 -6.69 2.20 12.81
C PRO A 92 -6.76 2.71 11.36
N VAL A 93 -5.96 2.12 10.47
CA VAL A 93 -5.92 2.50 9.06
C VAL A 93 -7.23 2.17 8.36
N LEU A 94 -7.82 1.00 8.63
CA LEU A 94 -9.12 0.62 8.08
C LEU A 94 -10.23 1.53 8.57
N ILE A 95 -10.27 1.85 9.87
CA ILE A 95 -11.29 2.73 10.46
C ILE A 95 -11.16 4.13 9.86
N LEU A 96 -9.97 4.71 9.87
CA LEU A 96 -9.74 6.05 9.33
C LEU A 96 -9.98 6.10 7.82
N GLY A 97 -9.54 5.11 7.06
CA GLY A 97 -9.77 5.02 5.62
C GLY A 97 -11.25 4.93 5.27
N PHE A 98 -12.02 4.15 6.04
CA PHE A 98 -13.47 4.09 5.86
C PHE A 98 -14.19 5.39 6.25
N LEU A 99 -13.77 6.01 7.35
CA LEU A 99 -14.39 7.23 7.86
C LEU A 99 -14.13 8.44 6.94
N PHE A 100 -12.94 8.52 6.36
CA PHE A 100 -12.50 9.63 5.52
C PHE A 100 -12.52 9.33 4.02
N ARG A 101 -13.16 8.24 3.59
CA ARG A 101 -13.19 7.82 2.18
C ARG A 101 -13.62 8.93 1.22
N ASP A 102 -14.69 9.66 1.56
CA ASP A 102 -15.24 10.72 0.71
C ASP A 102 -14.28 11.92 0.59
N LEU A 103 -13.54 12.21 1.65
CA LEU A 103 -12.49 13.24 1.65
C LEU A 103 -11.29 12.82 0.78
N ILE A 104 -10.93 11.54 0.83
CA ILE A 104 -9.85 10.97 0.02
C ILE A 104 -10.21 11.04 -1.47
N ASP A 105 -11.46 10.70 -1.82
CA ASP A 105 -11.92 10.71 -3.20
C ASP A 105 -12.03 12.13 -3.78
N LEU A 106 -12.43 13.11 -2.95
CA LEU A 106 -12.70 14.48 -3.40
C LEU A 106 -11.45 15.35 -3.61
N GLY A 107 -10.31 15.09 -3.00
CA GLY A 107 -9.23 16.05 -3.06
C GLY A 107 -7.81 15.58 -2.82
N LEU A 108 -7.59 14.38 -2.32
CA LEU A 108 -6.25 13.94 -1.96
C LEU A 108 -5.48 13.26 -3.12
N ARG A 109 -6.14 12.98 -4.23
CA ARG A 109 -5.53 12.33 -5.42
C ARG A 109 -5.02 13.35 -6.43
N ASN A 110 -4.10 14.20 -6.04
CA ASN A 110 -3.42 15.09 -6.97
C ASN A 110 -1.90 15.09 -6.75
N SER A 111 -1.16 15.45 -7.79
CA SER A 111 0.31 15.43 -7.82
C SER A 111 0.93 16.29 -6.70
N LEU A 112 0.31 17.40 -6.33
CA LEU A 112 0.80 18.29 -5.27
C LEU A 112 0.71 17.63 -3.88
N VAL A 113 -0.42 17.00 -3.56
CA VAL A 113 -0.59 16.27 -2.29
C VAL A 113 0.41 15.13 -2.20
N ILE A 114 0.57 14.37 -3.28
CA ILE A 114 1.54 13.27 -3.38
C ILE A 114 2.96 13.81 -3.16
N ALA A 115 3.34 14.90 -3.83
CA ALA A 115 4.66 15.50 -3.68
C ALA A 115 4.94 15.94 -2.24
N HIS A 116 4.01 16.66 -1.61
CA HIS A 116 4.17 17.09 -0.21
C HIS A 116 4.24 15.91 0.76
N ALA A 117 3.39 14.90 0.59
CA ALA A 117 3.42 13.70 1.42
C ALA A 117 4.73 12.94 1.27
N THR A 118 5.21 12.76 0.03
CA THR A 118 6.47 12.05 -0.26
C THR A 118 7.67 12.79 0.31
N ILE A 119 7.75 14.11 0.15
CA ILE A 119 8.82 14.94 0.73
C ILE A 119 8.80 14.84 2.25
N SER A 120 7.64 14.96 2.89
CA SER A 120 7.51 14.88 4.34
C SER A 120 7.97 13.53 4.89
N VAL A 121 7.55 12.43 4.26
CA VAL A 121 7.94 11.07 4.66
C VAL A 121 9.43 10.84 4.41
N SER A 122 9.96 11.27 3.25
CA SER A 122 11.38 11.13 2.93
C SER A 122 12.25 11.92 3.91
N TYR A 123 11.85 13.14 4.25
CA TYR A 123 12.57 13.97 5.22
C TYR A 123 12.63 13.28 6.59
N THR A 124 11.51 12.76 7.10
CA THR A 124 11.48 12.04 8.39
C THR A 124 12.36 10.80 8.37
N HIS A 125 12.34 10.00 7.31
CA HIS A 125 13.16 8.79 7.21
C HIS A 125 14.66 9.08 7.07
N LEU A 126 15.03 10.19 6.44
CA LEU A 126 16.44 10.58 6.30
C LEU A 126 16.99 11.28 7.56
N THR A 127 16.16 12.02 8.29
CA THR A 127 16.62 12.82 9.43
C THR A 127 16.55 12.07 10.76
N LEU A 128 15.56 11.22 10.99
CA LEU A 128 15.43 10.45 12.24
C LEU A 128 16.66 9.59 12.57
N PRO A 129 17.25 8.80 11.64
CA PRO A 129 18.45 8.04 11.93
C PRO A 129 19.65 8.91 12.29
N THR A 130 19.78 10.10 11.69
CA THR A 130 20.90 11.02 11.96
C THR A 130 20.77 11.73 13.30
N ILE A 131 19.55 11.96 13.78
CA ILE A 131 19.30 12.58 15.10
C ILE A 131 19.48 11.57 16.24
N CYS A 132 19.20 10.29 16.01
CA CYS A 132 19.34 9.24 17.03
C CYS A 132 20.74 8.63 17.09
N SER A 133 21.68 9.06 16.25
CA SER A 133 23.07 8.58 16.22
C SER A 133 24.07 9.47 16.99
N VAL A 134 23.60 10.38 17.84
CA VAL A 134 24.41 11.21 18.75
C VAL A 134 24.43 10.64 20.14
#